data_3d06382a91601e4a0d1bcb5e56d370fd
#
_entry.id   3d06382a91601e4a0d1bcb5e56d370fd
#
_cell.length_a   1.000
_cell.length_b   1.000
_cell.length_c   1.000
_cell.angle_alpha   90.00
_cell.angle_beta   90.00
_cell.angle_gamma   90.00
#
_symmetry.space_group_name_H-M   'P 1'
#
loop_
_entity.id
_entity.type
_entity.pdbx_description
1 polymer ?
#
loop_
_entity_poly.entity_id
_entity_poly.type
_entity_poly.pdbx_seq_one_letter_code
_entity_poly.pdbx_strand_id
1 'polypeptide(L)'
;GIYFIVAKPTNEGETGIARYNDIQIRNCSLDTVNRWGIAVGYTYQWRQFTTGALSDATMAKYASSNVVIENNYLNHVGGDAITTMYLDRPLVQYNVSENAAEQINTKDYSQQQPSLDANGNENGKQWVNAGRVAAAIWPWKCKNAIFQYNECFRTLHASDGNGDGQPWDADYGDGTNYQYNYSHGNTASTIMFCGPESINNTFRYNISQYEDMGPLDPAGNSGNCQVYNNTFYIKEGLNTIWHRSHGNGGPVDMENNIFYFAGNTPVAVNDWNPSGNKTYSNNLYYNVSTYPNDANPVKVNAGTQVLVNAGSGPDSVADDKSARRHEDPTATTVFDGYKLAENSPAINAGKVVVDRNGYTIDHDFFGHKITAVPEIGAAESDAVAALVLRSNVYTVTGTNVSDLPKNTTVEDFLNNVIVDTGVTVTIKEGETELKGTDIVKGGATITLSYEGMESVTYTVVASSDKELKGCFYEVKGTEVRVP
;
A
#
# COMPACT_ATOMS: atom_id res chain seq x y z
N GLY A 1 -16.53 20.98 2.93
CA GLY A 1 -15.25 20.36 2.65
C GLY A 1 -14.09 21.35 2.54
N ILE A 2 -12.89 20.82 2.45
CA ILE A 2 -11.66 21.62 2.30
C ILE A 2 -11.12 21.40 0.89
N TYR A 3 -11.04 22.48 0.09
CA TYR A 3 -10.68 22.39 -1.33
C TYR A 3 -9.52 23.30 -1.69
N PHE A 4 -8.44 22.68 -2.20
CA PHE A 4 -7.33 23.37 -2.85
C PHE A 4 -7.32 22.96 -4.31
N ILE A 5 -8.17 23.58 -5.12
CA ILE A 5 -8.44 23.19 -6.49
C ILE A 5 -7.90 24.23 -7.46
N VAL A 6 -7.20 23.77 -8.47
CA VAL A 6 -6.77 24.56 -9.64
C VAL A 6 -7.38 23.97 -10.90
N ALA A 7 -7.56 24.78 -11.91
CA ALA A 7 -7.95 24.36 -13.25
C ALA A 7 -6.78 24.56 -14.23
N LYS A 8 -6.68 23.71 -15.23
CA LYS A 8 -5.75 23.92 -16.32
C LYS A 8 -6.09 25.20 -17.06
N PRO A 9 -5.15 26.14 -17.25
CA PRO A 9 -5.42 27.37 -17.97
C PRO A 9 -5.72 27.07 -19.45
N THR A 10 -6.64 27.83 -20.04
CA THR A 10 -6.98 27.72 -21.47
C THR A 10 -5.82 28.22 -22.35
N ASN A 11 -5.12 29.25 -21.90
CA ASN A 11 -3.97 29.82 -22.56
C ASN A 11 -2.81 30.01 -21.60
N GLU A 12 -1.93 29.01 -21.53
CA GLU A 12 -0.79 29.00 -20.62
C GLU A 12 0.22 30.11 -20.92
N GLY A 13 0.34 30.54 -22.16
CA GLY A 13 1.27 31.60 -22.56
C GLY A 13 0.87 32.97 -22.01
N GLU A 14 -0.41 33.17 -21.75
CA GLU A 14 -0.93 34.45 -21.22
C GLU A 14 -1.09 34.44 -19.69
N THR A 15 -1.56 33.31 -19.14
CA THR A 15 -1.95 33.25 -17.74
C THR A 15 -0.94 32.50 -16.85
N GLY A 16 0.00 31.79 -17.46
CA GLY A 16 0.90 30.89 -16.75
C GLY A 16 0.19 29.64 -16.25
N ILE A 17 0.89 28.86 -15.43
CA ILE A 17 0.42 27.61 -14.85
C ILE A 17 0.24 27.80 -13.35
N ALA A 18 -0.96 27.50 -12.85
CA ALA A 18 -1.22 27.48 -11.42
C ALA A 18 -0.93 26.09 -10.85
N ARG A 19 -0.25 26.02 -9.72
CA ARG A 19 -0.03 24.83 -8.93
C ARG A 19 0.23 25.22 -7.47
N TYR A 20 -0.07 24.30 -6.58
CA TYR A 20 0.25 24.46 -5.17
C TYR A 20 1.62 23.82 -4.86
N ASN A 21 2.27 24.38 -3.88
CA ASN A 21 3.43 23.80 -3.23
C ASN A 21 3.32 24.01 -1.73
N ASP A 22 3.59 22.94 -0.95
CA ASP A 22 3.53 22.99 0.50
C ASP A 22 2.12 23.21 1.07
N ILE A 23 1.23 22.23 0.82
CA ILE A 23 -0.10 22.16 1.45
C ILE A 23 -0.07 21.15 2.58
N GLN A 24 -0.54 21.57 3.74
CA GLN A 24 -0.71 20.70 4.90
C GLN A 24 -2.13 20.84 5.45
N ILE A 25 -2.89 19.72 5.46
CA ILE A 25 -4.24 19.66 6.01
C ILE A 25 -4.21 18.66 7.16
N ARG A 26 -4.31 19.18 8.38
CA ARG A 26 -4.08 18.38 9.59
C ARG A 26 -5.10 18.63 10.67
N ASN A 27 -5.43 17.60 11.46
CA ASN A 27 -6.23 17.71 12.68
C ASN A 27 -7.60 18.37 12.45
N CYS A 28 -8.22 18.09 11.29
CA CYS A 28 -9.54 18.59 10.95
C CYS A 28 -10.60 17.52 11.23
N SER A 29 -11.77 17.96 11.68
CA SER A 29 -12.95 17.11 11.76
C SER A 29 -14.01 17.67 10.81
N LEU A 30 -14.46 16.85 9.86
CA LEU A 30 -15.49 17.19 8.89
C LEU A 30 -16.67 16.24 9.07
N ASP A 31 -17.85 16.79 9.21
CA ASP A 31 -19.08 16.04 9.33
C ASP A 31 -20.15 16.61 8.38
N THR A 32 -20.90 15.72 7.76
CA THR A 32 -22.02 16.05 6.86
C THR A 32 -21.60 16.95 5.71
N VAL A 33 -20.79 16.40 4.81
CA VAL A 33 -20.31 17.09 3.59
C VAL A 33 -20.98 16.46 2.36
N ASN A 34 -21.59 17.28 1.50
CA ASN A 34 -22.40 16.77 0.40
C ASN A 34 -21.61 15.98 -0.65
N ARG A 35 -20.38 16.39 -1.02
CA ARG A 35 -19.65 15.69 -2.09
C ARG A 35 -18.23 15.30 -1.68
N TRP A 36 -17.30 16.23 -1.63
CA TRP A 36 -15.92 15.99 -1.25
C TRP A 36 -15.64 16.45 0.17
N GLY A 37 -15.02 15.61 0.96
CA GLY A 37 -14.49 16.01 2.25
C GLY A 37 -13.26 16.90 2.10
N ILE A 38 -12.17 16.34 1.59
CA ILE A 38 -10.91 17.03 1.28
C ILE A 38 -10.54 16.75 -0.18
N ALA A 39 -10.27 17.80 -0.96
CA ALA A 39 -9.86 17.67 -2.35
C ALA A 39 -8.70 18.61 -2.68
N VAL A 40 -7.60 18.05 -3.20
CA VAL A 40 -6.38 18.80 -3.50
C VAL A 40 -5.88 18.50 -4.90
N GLY A 41 -5.58 19.54 -5.68
CA GLY A 41 -4.95 19.45 -6.97
C GLY A 41 -5.77 20.02 -8.12
N TYR A 42 -5.65 19.46 -9.32
CA TYR A 42 -6.45 19.89 -10.46
C TYR A 42 -7.88 19.37 -10.35
N THR A 43 -8.82 20.14 -10.97
CA THR A 43 -10.21 19.70 -10.98
C THR A 43 -10.33 18.34 -11.67
N TYR A 44 -11.26 17.54 -11.17
CA TYR A 44 -11.67 16.24 -11.71
C TYR A 44 -12.24 16.32 -13.14
N GLN A 45 -12.23 17.47 -13.79
CA GLN A 45 -12.66 17.59 -15.17
C GLN A 45 -11.74 16.79 -16.06
N TRP A 46 -12.22 15.65 -16.41
CA TRP A 46 -11.89 14.75 -17.49
C TRP A 46 -10.63 15.08 -18.29
N ARG A 47 -9.57 14.26 -18.12
CA ARG A 47 -8.49 14.16 -19.12
C ARG A 47 -7.86 15.49 -19.51
N GLN A 48 -7.75 16.42 -18.56
CA GLN A 48 -7.24 17.77 -18.84
C GLN A 48 -5.86 17.78 -19.51
N PHE A 49 -5.08 16.72 -19.29
CA PHE A 49 -3.72 16.66 -19.81
C PHE A 49 -3.51 15.51 -20.80
N THR A 50 -3.89 14.30 -20.43
CA THR A 50 -3.70 13.11 -21.27
C THR A 50 -4.77 12.07 -21.00
N THR A 51 -4.95 11.15 -21.96
CA THR A 51 -5.76 9.93 -21.77
C THR A 51 -4.90 8.77 -21.25
N GLY A 52 -3.57 8.89 -21.25
CA GLY A 52 -2.60 7.90 -20.84
C GLY A 52 -1.88 8.26 -19.55
N ALA A 53 -0.91 7.45 -19.17
CA ALA A 53 -0.04 7.70 -18.03
C ALA A 53 0.64 9.06 -18.12
N LEU A 54 0.75 9.74 -16.99
CA LEU A 54 1.38 11.05 -16.94
C LEU A 54 2.90 10.91 -17.08
N SER A 55 3.46 11.56 -18.11
CA SER A 55 4.91 11.63 -18.25
C SER A 55 5.54 12.44 -17.13
N ASP A 56 6.81 12.18 -16.85
CA ASP A 56 7.57 12.97 -15.87
C ASP A 56 7.61 14.46 -16.25
N ALA A 57 7.69 14.77 -17.52
CA ALA A 57 7.63 16.14 -18.01
C ALA A 57 6.29 16.82 -17.70
N THR A 58 5.17 16.10 -17.86
CA THR A 58 3.83 16.61 -17.49
C THR A 58 3.73 16.83 -15.99
N MET A 59 4.20 15.89 -15.19
CA MET A 59 4.21 16.03 -13.73
C MET A 59 5.06 17.20 -13.28
N ALA A 60 6.27 17.33 -13.78
CA ALA A 60 7.17 18.45 -13.45
C ALA A 60 6.56 19.82 -13.81
N LYS A 61 5.75 19.86 -14.86
CA LYS A 61 5.11 21.09 -15.34
C LYS A 61 3.86 21.48 -14.54
N TYR A 62 2.99 20.52 -14.26
CA TYR A 62 1.63 20.80 -13.78
C TYR A 62 1.37 20.32 -12.35
N ALA A 63 2.07 19.31 -11.87
CA ALA A 63 1.76 18.74 -10.57
C ALA A 63 1.97 19.73 -9.42
N SER A 64 1.01 19.73 -8.52
CA SER A 64 1.26 20.26 -7.18
C SER A 64 2.10 19.27 -6.39
N SER A 65 2.92 19.78 -5.47
CA SER A 65 3.91 18.99 -4.74
C SER A 65 3.92 19.35 -3.25
N ASN A 66 4.60 18.50 -2.45
CA ASN A 66 4.73 18.69 -1.02
C ASN A 66 3.37 18.84 -0.32
N VAL A 67 2.47 17.88 -0.61
CA VAL A 67 1.11 17.84 -0.06
C VAL A 67 1.02 16.78 1.01
N VAL A 68 0.64 17.17 2.22
CA VAL A 68 0.43 16.28 3.37
C VAL A 68 -1.00 16.44 3.88
N ILE A 69 -1.74 15.33 3.96
CA ILE A 69 -3.09 15.26 4.52
C ILE A 69 -3.05 14.24 5.65
N GLU A 70 -3.11 14.69 6.91
CA GLU A 70 -2.92 13.78 8.03
C GLU A 70 -3.77 14.12 9.26
N ASN A 71 -4.08 13.10 10.05
CA ASN A 71 -4.82 13.20 11.31
C ASN A 71 -6.19 13.87 11.15
N ASN A 72 -6.89 13.62 10.04
CA ASN A 72 -8.24 14.16 9.84
C ASN A 72 -9.28 13.07 10.09
N TYR A 73 -10.42 13.48 10.63
CA TYR A 73 -11.62 12.65 10.76
C TYR A 73 -12.73 13.18 9.85
N LEU A 74 -13.27 12.29 9.01
CA LEU A 74 -14.33 12.60 8.07
C LEU A 74 -15.49 11.63 8.30
N ASN A 75 -16.69 12.18 8.50
CA ASN A 75 -17.91 11.41 8.71
C ASN A 75 -19.05 11.98 7.88
N HIS A 76 -19.96 11.13 7.42
CA HIS A 76 -21.11 11.50 6.59
C HIS A 76 -20.71 12.32 5.36
N VAL A 77 -19.84 11.75 4.53
CA VAL A 77 -19.44 12.36 3.26
C VAL A 77 -20.26 11.78 2.12
N GLY A 78 -20.98 12.63 1.41
CA GLY A 78 -21.89 12.21 0.35
C GLY A 78 -21.19 11.59 -0.87
N GLY A 79 -19.94 11.94 -1.09
CA GLY A 79 -19.07 11.38 -2.12
C GLY A 79 -17.72 10.94 -1.56
N ASP A 80 -16.63 11.42 -2.16
CA ASP A 80 -15.25 11.05 -1.78
C ASP A 80 -14.83 11.73 -0.48
N ALA A 81 -14.28 10.98 0.45
CA ALA A 81 -13.79 11.56 1.69
C ALA A 81 -12.49 12.37 1.46
N ILE A 82 -11.47 11.76 0.86
CA ILE A 82 -10.22 12.44 0.53
C ILE A 82 -9.80 12.07 -0.90
N THR A 83 -9.65 13.08 -1.77
CA THR A 83 -9.17 12.89 -3.13
C THR A 83 -7.97 13.79 -3.41
N THR A 84 -6.88 13.20 -3.88
CA THR A 84 -5.71 13.91 -4.39
C THR A 84 -5.65 13.81 -5.91
N MET A 85 -5.36 14.90 -6.62
CA MET A 85 -5.49 14.93 -8.08
C MET A 85 -4.27 15.59 -8.73
N TYR A 86 -3.60 14.84 -9.62
CA TYR A 86 -2.40 15.31 -10.35
C TYR A 86 -1.29 15.82 -9.40
N LEU A 87 -1.02 15.08 -8.33
CA LEU A 87 0.03 15.42 -7.38
C LEU A 87 1.26 14.54 -7.58
N ASP A 88 2.43 15.12 -7.36
CA ASP A 88 3.68 14.36 -7.24
C ASP A 88 3.94 14.04 -5.77
N ARG A 89 4.01 12.77 -5.45
CA ARG A 89 4.30 12.22 -4.10
C ARG A 89 3.46 12.82 -2.96
N PRO A 90 2.12 12.88 -3.07
CA PRO A 90 1.32 13.27 -1.92
C PRO A 90 1.44 12.23 -0.81
N LEU A 91 1.46 12.70 0.44
CA LEU A 91 1.41 11.86 1.63
C LEU A 91 0.05 12.02 2.30
N VAL A 92 -0.70 10.91 2.38
CA VAL A 92 -2.02 10.88 3.03
C VAL A 92 -1.97 9.83 4.14
N GLN A 93 -2.01 10.27 5.40
CA GLN A 93 -1.78 9.36 6.51
C GLN A 93 -2.59 9.68 7.76
N TYR A 94 -2.86 8.64 8.56
CA TYR A 94 -3.56 8.75 9.84
C TYR A 94 -4.93 9.42 9.74
N ASN A 95 -5.60 9.32 8.59
CA ASN A 95 -6.95 9.82 8.45
C ASN A 95 -7.97 8.71 8.70
N VAL A 96 -9.13 9.08 9.21
CA VAL A 96 -10.27 8.19 9.38
C VAL A 96 -11.43 8.67 8.53
N SER A 97 -11.94 7.80 7.65
CA SER A 97 -13.15 8.02 6.87
C SER A 97 -14.23 7.04 7.31
N GLU A 98 -15.29 7.59 7.85
CA GLU A 98 -16.50 6.85 8.23
C GLU A 98 -17.68 7.34 7.38
N ASN A 99 -18.51 6.44 6.88
CA ASN A 99 -19.71 6.76 6.10
C ASN A 99 -19.42 7.67 4.89
N ALA A 100 -18.51 7.23 4.01
CA ALA A 100 -18.26 7.91 2.73
C ALA A 100 -19.20 7.38 1.63
N ALA A 101 -19.34 8.16 0.56
CA ALA A 101 -20.18 7.85 -0.60
C ALA A 101 -21.69 7.67 -0.26
N GLU A 102 -22.18 8.30 0.81
CA GLU A 102 -23.55 8.12 1.29
C GLU A 102 -24.64 8.58 0.32
N GLN A 103 -24.32 9.47 -0.61
CA GLN A 103 -25.32 10.06 -1.51
C GLN A 103 -25.19 9.60 -2.96
N ILE A 104 -24.36 8.59 -3.25
CA ILE A 104 -24.13 8.07 -4.61
C ILE A 104 -25.40 7.52 -5.28
N ASN A 105 -26.41 7.15 -4.51
CA ASN A 105 -27.69 6.66 -5.00
C ASN A 105 -28.76 7.76 -5.15
N THR A 106 -28.44 9.02 -4.84
CA THR A 106 -29.41 10.11 -4.92
C THR A 106 -29.40 10.77 -6.30
N LYS A 107 -30.57 11.26 -6.72
CA LYS A 107 -30.71 12.01 -7.97
C LYS A 107 -30.07 13.41 -7.90
N ASP A 108 -29.75 13.88 -6.71
CA ASP A 108 -29.25 15.23 -6.47
C ASP A 108 -27.85 15.46 -7.06
N TYR A 109 -27.13 14.39 -7.33
CA TYR A 109 -25.81 14.44 -8.02
C TYR A 109 -25.89 14.35 -9.54
N SER A 110 -27.08 14.24 -10.10
CA SER A 110 -27.23 14.33 -11.56
C SER A 110 -27.03 15.76 -12.00
N GLN A 111 -26.04 16.00 -12.84
CA GLN A 111 -25.70 17.32 -13.38
C GLN A 111 -25.72 17.34 -14.90
N GLN A 112 -26.14 18.45 -15.47
CA GLN A 112 -25.90 18.71 -16.89
C GLN A 112 -24.46 19.16 -17.07
N GLN A 113 -23.71 18.44 -17.85
CA GLN A 113 -22.35 18.79 -18.26
C GLN A 113 -22.27 19.02 -19.76
N PRO A 114 -21.35 19.85 -20.24
CA PRO A 114 -21.06 19.93 -21.67
C PRO A 114 -20.77 18.55 -22.25
N SER A 115 -21.44 18.18 -23.32
CA SER A 115 -21.03 17.07 -24.17
C SER A 115 -19.88 17.54 -25.06
N LEU A 116 -18.81 16.77 -25.16
CA LEU A 116 -17.67 17.11 -26.00
C LEU A 116 -17.66 16.24 -27.26
N ASP A 117 -17.33 16.83 -28.39
CA ASP A 117 -17.05 16.09 -29.62
C ASP A 117 -15.68 15.39 -29.57
N ALA A 118 -15.33 14.64 -30.63
CA ALA A 118 -14.05 13.92 -30.70
C ALA A 118 -12.82 14.85 -30.66
N ASN A 119 -12.99 16.16 -30.88
CA ASN A 119 -11.93 17.17 -30.84
C ASN A 119 -11.88 17.92 -29.51
N GLY A 120 -12.77 17.56 -28.55
CA GLY A 120 -12.85 18.21 -27.26
C GLY A 120 -13.65 19.51 -27.23
N ASN A 121 -14.39 19.85 -28.27
CA ASN A 121 -15.25 21.03 -28.31
C ASN A 121 -16.64 20.70 -27.73
N GLU A 122 -17.27 21.68 -27.11
CA GLU A 122 -18.63 21.52 -26.58
C GLU A 122 -19.62 21.22 -27.70
N ASN A 123 -20.34 20.12 -27.59
CA ASN A 123 -21.35 19.65 -28.53
C ASN A 123 -22.65 19.29 -27.77
N GLY A 124 -23.31 20.30 -27.23
CA GLY A 124 -24.53 20.14 -26.45
C GLY A 124 -24.29 19.87 -24.96
N LYS A 125 -25.30 19.32 -24.31
CA LYS A 125 -25.26 18.96 -22.89
C LYS A 125 -25.68 17.53 -22.66
N GLN A 126 -25.03 16.87 -21.72
CA GLN A 126 -25.38 15.51 -21.27
C GLN A 126 -25.62 15.49 -19.76
N TRP A 127 -26.53 14.62 -19.33
CA TRP A 127 -26.67 14.31 -17.92
C TRP A 127 -25.60 13.33 -17.52
N VAL A 128 -24.85 13.67 -16.46
CA VAL A 128 -23.91 12.77 -15.81
C VAL A 128 -24.32 12.59 -14.37
N ASN A 129 -24.29 11.36 -13.94
CA ASN A 129 -24.53 11.01 -12.53
C ASN A 129 -23.24 11.24 -11.74
N ALA A 130 -22.90 12.50 -11.51
CA ALA A 130 -21.62 12.90 -10.93
C ALA A 130 -21.39 12.40 -9.49
N GLY A 131 -22.42 11.87 -8.82
CA GLY A 131 -22.33 11.34 -7.48
C GLY A 131 -22.21 9.83 -7.37
N ARG A 132 -22.32 9.10 -8.47
CA ARG A 132 -22.36 7.62 -8.45
C ARG A 132 -20.98 6.96 -8.43
N VAL A 133 -19.95 7.71 -8.71
CA VAL A 133 -18.56 7.28 -8.75
C VAL A 133 -17.85 7.96 -7.60
N ALA A 134 -17.58 7.22 -6.54
CA ALA A 134 -16.90 7.71 -5.35
C ALA A 134 -16.21 6.57 -4.60
N ALA A 135 -15.01 6.85 -4.11
CA ALA A 135 -14.27 6.01 -3.19
C ALA A 135 -13.94 6.80 -1.92
N ALA A 136 -13.49 6.17 -0.84
CA ALA A 136 -13.26 6.93 0.39
C ALA A 136 -11.98 7.78 0.31
N ILE A 137 -10.81 7.17 0.27
CA ILE A 137 -9.52 7.89 0.29
C ILE A 137 -8.65 7.42 -0.88
N TRP A 138 -8.42 8.29 -1.87
CA TRP A 138 -7.83 7.85 -3.11
C TRP A 138 -7.14 8.95 -3.95
N PRO A 139 -6.17 8.59 -4.82
CA PRO A 139 -5.56 9.49 -5.78
C PRO A 139 -6.22 9.39 -7.16
N TRP A 140 -6.26 10.50 -7.85
CA TRP A 140 -6.53 10.59 -9.28
C TRP A 140 -5.29 11.06 -10.03
N LYS A 141 -4.73 10.24 -10.91
CA LYS A 141 -3.57 10.60 -11.75
C LYS A 141 -2.40 11.20 -10.97
N CYS A 142 -2.15 10.71 -9.76
CA CYS A 142 -0.97 11.06 -8.99
C CYS A 142 0.22 10.16 -9.37
N LYS A 143 1.44 10.63 -9.13
CA LYS A 143 2.65 9.80 -9.19
C LYS A 143 3.24 9.59 -7.81
N ASN A 144 3.68 8.35 -7.56
CA ASN A 144 4.37 7.96 -6.33
C ASN A 144 3.63 8.38 -5.05
N ALA A 145 2.31 8.34 -5.07
CA ALA A 145 1.47 8.69 -3.93
C ALA A 145 1.61 7.67 -2.80
N ILE A 146 1.63 8.13 -1.56
CA ILE A 146 1.71 7.29 -0.36
C ILE A 146 0.45 7.51 0.48
N PHE A 147 -0.30 6.43 0.67
CA PHE A 147 -1.47 6.35 1.53
C PHE A 147 -1.19 5.35 2.64
N GLN A 148 -1.02 5.82 3.87
CA GLN A 148 -0.59 4.93 4.95
C GLN A 148 -1.27 5.25 6.29
N TYR A 149 -1.45 4.22 7.11
CA TYR A 149 -2.03 4.34 8.45
C TYR A 149 -3.43 4.96 8.48
N ASN A 150 -4.15 4.94 7.36
CA ASN A 150 -5.52 5.43 7.31
C ASN A 150 -6.49 4.31 7.71
N GLU A 151 -7.69 4.71 8.11
CA GLU A 151 -8.82 3.83 8.39
C GLU A 151 -10.03 4.25 7.55
N CYS A 152 -10.69 3.27 6.89
CA CYS A 152 -11.91 3.50 6.15
C CYS A 152 -12.97 2.44 6.46
N PHE A 153 -14.17 2.87 6.77
CA PHE A 153 -15.30 1.96 7.01
C PHE A 153 -16.65 2.56 6.64
N ARG A 154 -17.60 1.69 6.29
CA ARG A 154 -18.94 2.04 5.84
C ARG A 154 -18.95 2.94 4.59
N THR A 155 -17.98 2.78 3.70
CA THR A 155 -18.06 3.39 2.37
C THR A 155 -19.13 2.66 1.56
N LEU A 156 -20.03 3.39 0.90
CA LEU A 156 -21.15 2.80 0.19
C LEU A 156 -20.85 2.56 -1.28
N HIS A 157 -21.23 1.39 -1.76
CA HIS A 157 -21.29 1.07 -3.19
C HIS A 157 -22.68 1.38 -3.76
N ALA A 158 -22.74 1.80 -5.02
CA ALA A 158 -24.02 2.08 -5.67
C ALA A 158 -24.89 0.84 -5.75
N SER A 159 -26.17 0.95 -5.33
CA SER A 159 -27.09 -0.18 -5.22
C SER A 159 -27.44 -0.87 -6.55
N ASP A 160 -27.22 -0.19 -7.69
CA ASP A 160 -27.44 -0.76 -9.02
C ASP A 160 -26.18 -1.42 -9.62
N GLY A 161 -25.11 -1.54 -8.85
CA GLY A 161 -23.85 -2.17 -9.26
C GLY A 161 -23.01 -1.32 -10.21
N ASN A 162 -23.38 -0.08 -10.46
CA ASN A 162 -22.68 0.85 -11.32
C ASN A 162 -22.03 1.96 -10.50
N GLY A 163 -20.85 1.75 -10.03
CA GLY A 163 -20.11 2.75 -9.25
C GLY A 163 -18.99 2.12 -8.45
N ASP A 164 -18.20 2.95 -7.85
CA ASP A 164 -17.10 2.55 -7.01
C ASP A 164 -17.60 2.23 -5.59
N GLY A 165 -17.12 2.85 -4.53
CA GLY A 165 -17.52 2.60 -3.16
C GLY A 165 -16.46 1.81 -2.37
N GLN A 166 -15.27 1.67 -2.95
CA GLN A 166 -14.13 1.09 -2.27
C GLN A 166 -13.58 2.05 -1.22
N PRO A 167 -13.02 1.55 -0.11
CA PRO A 167 -12.22 2.37 0.80
C PRO A 167 -10.98 2.93 0.10
N TRP A 168 -10.35 2.14 -0.77
CA TRP A 168 -9.12 2.48 -1.49
C TRP A 168 -9.29 2.30 -2.99
N ASP A 169 -8.78 3.25 -3.77
CA ASP A 169 -8.80 3.19 -5.24
C ASP A 169 -7.52 3.78 -5.82
N ALA A 170 -6.72 2.97 -6.50
CA ALA A 170 -5.54 3.44 -7.23
C ALA A 170 -5.95 3.82 -8.64
N ASP A 171 -6.49 5.05 -8.82
CA ASP A 171 -7.19 5.43 -10.04
C ASP A 171 -6.30 6.25 -10.98
N TYR A 172 -6.01 5.69 -12.16
CA TYR A 172 -5.19 6.28 -13.23
C TYR A 172 -3.81 6.77 -12.76
N GLY A 173 -3.31 6.29 -11.64
CA GLY A 173 -2.04 6.70 -11.04
C GLY A 173 -0.88 5.79 -11.41
N ASP A 174 0.33 6.28 -11.19
CA ASP A 174 1.57 5.55 -11.42
C ASP A 174 2.39 5.50 -10.12
N GLY A 175 2.60 4.31 -9.58
CA GLY A 175 3.38 4.10 -8.38
C GLY A 175 2.69 4.48 -7.08
N THR A 176 1.36 4.38 -7.00
CA THR A 176 0.64 4.58 -5.73
C THR A 176 0.91 3.45 -4.77
N ASN A 177 1.26 3.78 -3.52
CA ASN A 177 1.42 2.83 -2.43
C ASN A 177 0.33 3.02 -1.39
N TYR A 178 -0.45 1.95 -1.16
CA TYR A 178 -1.28 1.80 0.02
C TYR A 178 -0.60 0.86 0.99
N GLN A 179 -0.25 1.35 2.18
CA GLN A 179 0.46 0.55 3.18
C GLN A 179 -0.01 0.86 4.60
N TYR A 180 -0.04 -0.16 5.45
CA TYR A 180 -0.39 -0.05 6.86
C TYR A 180 -1.79 0.54 7.11
N ASN A 181 -2.69 0.44 6.12
CA ASN A 181 -4.06 0.91 6.27
C ASN A 181 -4.96 -0.19 6.81
N TYR A 182 -6.05 0.22 7.44
CA TYR A 182 -7.10 -0.65 7.91
C TYR A 182 -8.43 -0.28 7.26
N SER A 183 -9.15 -1.27 6.74
CA SER A 183 -10.51 -1.07 6.23
C SER A 183 -11.45 -2.16 6.71
N HIS A 184 -12.71 -1.79 6.93
CA HIS A 184 -13.68 -2.75 7.44
C HIS A 184 -15.12 -2.38 7.14
N GLY A 185 -15.95 -3.39 6.88
CA GLY A 185 -17.39 -3.21 6.74
C GLY A 185 -17.79 -2.23 5.63
N ASN A 186 -16.99 -2.10 4.58
CA ASN A 186 -17.36 -1.35 3.39
C ASN A 186 -18.24 -2.20 2.47
N THR A 187 -19.09 -1.57 1.69
CA THR A 187 -20.06 -2.29 0.85
C THR A 187 -19.54 -2.66 -0.53
N ALA A 188 -18.30 -2.29 -0.85
CA ALA A 188 -17.59 -2.71 -2.07
C ALA A 188 -16.42 -3.65 -1.73
N SER A 189 -15.44 -3.76 -2.64
CA SER A 189 -14.17 -4.46 -2.40
C SER A 189 -13.17 -3.57 -1.65
N THR A 190 -12.12 -4.17 -1.09
CA THR A 190 -11.09 -3.44 -0.33
C THR A 190 -10.34 -2.43 -1.19
N ILE A 191 -9.76 -2.87 -2.30
CA ILE A 191 -8.93 -2.04 -3.18
C ILE A 191 -9.33 -2.19 -4.63
N MET A 192 -9.46 -1.06 -5.34
CA MET A 192 -9.60 -1.02 -6.78
C MET A 192 -8.30 -0.55 -7.44
N PHE A 193 -7.93 -1.19 -8.54
CA PHE A 193 -6.93 -0.70 -9.48
C PHE A 193 -7.65 -0.27 -10.75
N CYS A 194 -7.88 1.02 -10.90
CA CYS A 194 -8.78 1.55 -11.91
C CYS A 194 -8.07 2.24 -13.07
N GLY A 195 -8.50 1.90 -14.29
CA GLY A 195 -8.11 2.56 -15.51
C GLY A 195 -6.83 2.03 -16.16
N PRO A 196 -6.63 2.32 -17.46
CA PRO A 196 -5.49 1.81 -18.23
C PRO A 196 -4.16 2.45 -17.82
N GLU A 197 -4.18 3.57 -17.11
CA GLU A 197 -2.99 4.24 -16.60
C GLU A 197 -2.70 3.91 -15.14
N SER A 198 -3.51 3.07 -14.49
CA SER A 198 -3.29 2.58 -13.13
C SER A 198 -2.19 1.52 -13.15
N ILE A 199 -0.94 1.96 -13.07
CA ILE A 199 0.24 1.11 -13.25
C ILE A 199 1.21 1.21 -12.06
N ASN A 200 1.97 0.13 -11.85
CA ASN A 200 3.00 0.07 -10.81
C ASN A 200 2.48 0.34 -9.39
N ASN A 201 1.18 0.15 -9.14
CA ASN A 201 0.60 0.42 -7.83
C ASN A 201 0.82 -0.77 -6.90
N THR A 202 0.97 -0.47 -5.62
CA THR A 202 1.26 -1.45 -4.58
C THR A 202 0.24 -1.34 -3.45
N PHE A 203 -0.31 -2.49 -3.05
CA PHE A 203 -1.13 -2.64 -1.84
C PHE A 203 -0.45 -3.63 -0.91
N ARG A 204 0.09 -3.16 0.23
CA ARG A 204 0.98 -3.95 1.07
C ARG A 204 0.84 -3.67 2.56
N TYR A 205 1.04 -4.68 3.40
CA TYR A 205 0.97 -4.59 4.85
C TYR A 205 -0.32 -3.88 5.34
N ASN A 206 -1.45 -4.13 4.66
CA ASN A 206 -2.76 -3.64 5.08
C ASN A 206 -3.56 -4.75 5.72
N ILE A 207 -4.53 -4.38 6.54
CA ILE A 207 -5.53 -5.28 7.11
C ILE A 207 -6.91 -4.87 6.59
N SER A 208 -7.67 -5.84 6.09
CA SER A 208 -9.05 -5.66 5.63
C SER A 208 -9.97 -6.66 6.31
N GLN A 209 -11.14 -6.19 6.76
CA GLN A 209 -12.10 -6.98 7.53
C GLN A 209 -13.54 -6.77 7.04
N TYR A 210 -14.25 -7.84 6.71
CA TYR A 210 -15.70 -7.85 6.41
C TYR A 210 -16.15 -6.99 5.23
N GLU A 211 -15.34 -6.80 4.21
CA GLU A 211 -15.77 -6.12 2.99
C GLU A 211 -16.83 -6.94 2.24
N ASP A 212 -17.85 -6.29 1.67
CA ASP A 212 -19.02 -6.96 1.11
C ASP A 212 -18.76 -7.66 -0.22
N MET A 213 -17.78 -7.21 -1.00
CA MET A 213 -17.53 -7.72 -2.36
C MET A 213 -16.17 -8.42 -2.53
N GLY A 214 -15.49 -8.71 -1.41
CA GLY A 214 -14.19 -9.36 -1.41
C GLY A 214 -13.02 -8.36 -1.47
N PRO A 215 -11.77 -8.87 -1.47
CA PRO A 215 -10.58 -8.02 -1.34
C PRO A 215 -10.32 -7.07 -2.50
N LEU A 216 -10.52 -7.49 -3.75
CA LEU A 216 -9.88 -6.87 -4.90
C LEU A 216 -10.87 -6.54 -6.02
N ASP A 217 -10.74 -5.35 -6.63
CA ASP A 217 -11.43 -4.97 -7.86
C ASP A 217 -10.40 -4.55 -8.93
N PRO A 218 -10.19 -5.37 -9.97
CA PRO A 218 -9.28 -5.05 -11.04
C PRO A 218 -10.01 -4.28 -12.16
N ALA A 219 -10.39 -3.05 -11.91
CA ALA A 219 -11.14 -2.26 -12.88
C ALA A 219 -10.29 -1.80 -14.09
N GLY A 220 -10.74 -2.11 -15.28
CA GLY A 220 -10.08 -1.70 -16.52
C GLY A 220 -8.79 -2.46 -16.84
N ASN A 221 -7.84 -1.79 -17.48
CA ASN A 221 -6.58 -2.38 -17.97
C ASN A 221 -5.38 -1.92 -17.13
N SER A 222 -5.52 -1.86 -15.82
CA SER A 222 -4.41 -1.60 -14.91
C SER A 222 -3.24 -2.57 -15.16
N GLY A 223 -2.03 -2.19 -14.83
CA GLY A 223 -0.86 -3.01 -15.13
C GLY A 223 0.22 -2.97 -14.09
N ASN A 224 0.98 -4.07 -14.01
CA ASN A 224 2.17 -4.17 -13.19
C ASN A 224 1.94 -3.86 -11.69
N CYS A 225 0.76 -4.21 -11.17
CA CYS A 225 0.40 -3.98 -9.77
C CYS A 225 0.85 -5.14 -8.88
N GLN A 226 1.15 -4.83 -7.62
CA GLN A 226 1.53 -5.81 -6.60
C GLN A 226 0.61 -5.72 -5.39
N VAL A 227 0.19 -6.87 -4.87
CA VAL A 227 -0.56 -7.01 -3.62
C VAL A 227 0.19 -7.98 -2.73
N TYR A 228 0.85 -7.49 -1.69
CA TYR A 228 1.70 -8.37 -0.90
C TYR A 228 1.71 -8.04 0.59
N ASN A 229 1.94 -9.08 1.40
CA ASN A 229 1.96 -8.99 2.86
C ASN A 229 0.71 -8.30 3.44
N ASN A 230 -0.48 -8.62 2.91
CA ASN A 230 -1.74 -8.15 3.47
C ASN A 230 -2.47 -9.26 4.22
N THR A 231 -3.33 -8.89 5.14
CA THR A 231 -4.26 -9.81 5.80
C THR A 231 -5.69 -9.43 5.41
N PHE A 232 -6.34 -10.29 4.65
CA PHE A 232 -7.73 -10.16 4.23
C PHE A 232 -8.61 -11.12 5.04
N TYR A 233 -9.42 -10.58 5.95
CA TYR A 233 -10.45 -11.35 6.66
C TYR A 233 -11.77 -11.25 5.88
N ILE A 234 -12.06 -12.29 5.13
CA ILE A 234 -13.19 -12.38 4.21
C ILE A 234 -14.39 -12.94 4.95
N LYS A 235 -15.51 -12.21 4.94
CA LYS A 235 -16.70 -12.59 5.69
C LYS A 235 -17.31 -13.91 5.21
N GLU A 236 -17.98 -14.60 6.10
CA GLU A 236 -18.71 -15.82 5.78
C GLU A 236 -19.76 -15.58 4.68
N GLY A 237 -19.85 -16.53 3.76
CA GLY A 237 -20.77 -16.48 2.61
C GLY A 237 -20.17 -15.89 1.33
N LEU A 238 -19.02 -15.22 1.39
CA LEU A 238 -18.30 -14.81 0.19
C LEU A 238 -17.45 -15.97 -0.37
N ASN A 239 -17.48 -16.10 -1.69
CA ASN A 239 -16.72 -17.11 -2.43
C ASN A 239 -15.88 -16.51 -3.58
N THR A 240 -15.48 -15.25 -3.45
CA THR A 240 -14.63 -14.55 -4.41
C THR A 240 -13.60 -13.68 -3.70
N ILE A 241 -12.46 -13.49 -4.35
CA ILE A 241 -11.49 -12.45 -3.99
C ILE A 241 -11.46 -11.33 -5.02
N TRP A 242 -12.10 -11.54 -6.17
CA TRP A 242 -12.12 -10.60 -7.27
C TRP A 242 -13.55 -10.09 -7.51
N HIS A 243 -13.84 -8.88 -7.10
CA HIS A 243 -14.99 -8.13 -7.60
C HIS A 243 -14.63 -7.55 -8.97
N ARG A 244 -15.52 -7.64 -9.92
CA ARG A 244 -15.24 -7.28 -11.32
C ARG A 244 -16.25 -6.26 -11.82
N SER A 245 -16.24 -5.08 -11.18
CA SER A 245 -17.18 -4.02 -11.54
C SER A 245 -16.97 -3.52 -12.98
N HIS A 246 -15.72 -3.43 -13.44
CA HIS A 246 -15.33 -2.86 -14.73
C HIS A 246 -14.42 -3.77 -15.56
N GLY A 247 -14.52 -5.08 -15.39
CA GLY A 247 -13.75 -6.05 -16.17
C GLY A 247 -12.82 -6.93 -15.34
N ASN A 248 -11.83 -7.52 -15.98
CA ASN A 248 -10.93 -8.48 -15.33
C ASN A 248 -9.54 -7.91 -14.99
N GLY A 249 -9.30 -6.66 -15.35
CA GLY A 249 -8.07 -5.94 -15.07
C GLY A 249 -6.80 -6.48 -15.73
N GLY A 250 -5.71 -5.79 -15.48
CA GLY A 250 -4.36 -6.14 -15.92
C GLY A 250 -3.64 -7.13 -14.99
N PRO A 251 -2.34 -7.34 -15.21
CA PRO A 251 -1.51 -8.19 -14.35
C PRO A 251 -1.44 -7.68 -12.92
N VAL A 252 -1.60 -8.60 -11.96
CA VAL A 252 -1.39 -8.35 -10.53
C VAL A 252 -0.62 -9.52 -9.94
N ASP A 253 0.44 -9.24 -9.20
CA ASP A 253 1.16 -10.25 -8.44
C ASP A 253 0.67 -10.26 -6.99
N MET A 254 0.27 -11.44 -6.54
CA MET A 254 -0.27 -11.71 -5.21
C MET A 254 0.77 -12.50 -4.42
N GLU A 255 1.41 -11.87 -3.43
CA GLU A 255 2.56 -12.44 -2.75
C GLU A 255 2.45 -12.32 -1.23
N ASN A 256 2.74 -13.36 -0.47
CA ASN A 256 2.73 -13.34 0.99
C ASN A 256 1.42 -12.84 1.64
N ASN A 257 0.25 -12.96 1.00
CA ASN A 257 -0.99 -12.53 1.60
C ASN A 257 -1.66 -13.64 2.41
N ILE A 258 -2.38 -13.27 3.47
CA ILE A 258 -3.32 -14.16 4.15
C ILE A 258 -4.72 -13.92 3.56
N PHE A 259 -5.29 -14.95 2.94
CA PHE A 259 -6.71 -15.00 2.56
C PHE A 259 -7.45 -15.85 3.59
N TYR A 260 -8.06 -15.19 4.58
CA TYR A 260 -8.77 -15.84 5.67
C TYR A 260 -10.26 -15.83 5.42
N PHE A 261 -10.83 -16.94 4.94
CA PHE A 261 -12.27 -17.08 4.75
C PHE A 261 -12.93 -17.51 6.05
N ALA A 262 -13.79 -16.65 6.60
CA ALA A 262 -14.55 -16.92 7.81
C ALA A 262 -15.51 -18.10 7.66
N GLY A 263 -15.92 -18.70 8.78
CA GLY A 263 -16.82 -19.85 8.81
C GLY A 263 -16.11 -21.19 8.97
N ASN A 264 -16.90 -22.26 9.04
CA ASN A 264 -16.41 -23.61 9.35
C ASN A 264 -16.42 -24.55 8.13
N THR A 265 -17.02 -24.14 7.02
CA THR A 265 -17.10 -24.95 5.80
C THR A 265 -16.10 -24.41 4.79
N PRO A 266 -15.24 -25.28 4.23
CA PRO A 266 -14.26 -24.84 3.23
C PRO A 266 -14.93 -24.21 2.00
N VAL A 267 -14.49 -23.01 1.64
CA VAL A 267 -15.05 -22.21 0.55
C VAL A 267 -14.47 -22.64 -0.79
N ALA A 268 -15.33 -22.94 -1.74
CA ALA A 268 -14.93 -23.08 -3.13
C ALA A 268 -14.91 -21.71 -3.79
N VAL A 269 -13.73 -21.11 -3.89
CA VAL A 269 -13.56 -19.79 -4.55
C VAL A 269 -13.82 -19.93 -6.05
N ASN A 270 -14.69 -19.09 -6.57
CA ASN A 270 -15.20 -19.21 -7.95
C ASN A 270 -14.12 -18.98 -9.01
N ASP A 271 -13.29 -17.98 -8.81
CA ASP A 271 -12.27 -17.59 -9.79
C ASP A 271 -11.07 -16.95 -9.09
N TRP A 272 -9.94 -17.61 -9.17
CA TRP A 272 -8.67 -17.11 -8.64
C TRP A 272 -7.90 -16.26 -9.65
N ASN A 273 -8.16 -16.43 -10.93
CA ASN A 273 -7.32 -15.84 -11.99
C ASN A 273 -8.14 -15.32 -13.17
N PRO A 274 -8.95 -14.28 -12.95
CA PRO A 274 -9.68 -13.65 -14.04
C PRO A 274 -8.70 -13.14 -15.11
N SER A 275 -8.96 -13.48 -16.37
CA SER A 275 -8.10 -13.17 -17.55
C SER A 275 -6.76 -13.91 -17.62
N GLY A 276 -6.45 -14.84 -16.72
CA GLY A 276 -5.22 -15.63 -16.80
C GLY A 276 -3.92 -14.85 -16.57
N ASN A 277 -3.99 -13.65 -15.99
CA ASN A 277 -2.86 -12.75 -15.84
C ASN A 277 -2.53 -12.38 -14.38
N LYS A 278 -3.09 -13.12 -13.41
CA LYS A 278 -2.78 -12.97 -11.98
C LYS A 278 -1.77 -14.05 -11.59
N THR A 279 -0.77 -13.67 -10.86
CA THR A 279 0.24 -14.60 -10.33
C THR A 279 0.14 -14.72 -8.82
N TYR A 280 0.49 -15.86 -8.29
CA TYR A 280 0.42 -16.15 -6.86
C TYR A 280 1.72 -16.79 -6.39
N SER A 281 2.21 -16.35 -5.24
CA SER A 281 3.42 -16.91 -4.64
C SER A 281 3.44 -16.71 -3.12
N ASN A 282 3.64 -17.80 -2.37
CA ASN A 282 3.77 -17.78 -0.91
C ASN A 282 2.56 -17.20 -0.17
N ASN A 283 1.33 -17.36 -0.66
CA ASN A 283 0.15 -16.92 0.07
C ASN A 283 -0.37 -18.00 1.02
N LEU A 284 -1.04 -17.60 2.09
CA LEU A 284 -1.75 -18.47 3.00
C LEU A 284 -3.26 -18.45 2.68
N TYR A 285 -3.83 -19.62 2.57
CA TYR A 285 -5.23 -19.87 2.24
C TYR A 285 -5.91 -20.59 3.39
N TYR A 286 -6.69 -19.87 4.19
CA TYR A 286 -7.44 -20.45 5.30
C TYR A 286 -8.87 -20.78 4.88
N ASN A 287 -9.29 -22.01 5.16
CA ASN A 287 -10.68 -22.51 4.99
C ASN A 287 -11.18 -22.43 3.53
N VAL A 288 -10.35 -22.81 2.56
CA VAL A 288 -10.75 -22.91 1.15
C VAL A 288 -10.57 -24.35 0.61
N SER A 289 -11.38 -24.71 -0.37
CA SER A 289 -11.31 -26.02 -1.05
C SER A 289 -10.75 -25.93 -2.48
N THR A 290 -10.63 -24.73 -3.05
CA THR A 290 -10.02 -24.47 -4.37
C THR A 290 -8.87 -23.48 -4.23
N TYR A 291 -7.82 -23.65 -5.03
CA TYR A 291 -6.58 -22.86 -4.90
C TYR A 291 -6.13 -22.33 -6.26
N PRO A 292 -5.47 -21.16 -6.30
CA PRO A 292 -4.76 -20.74 -7.50
C PRO A 292 -3.52 -21.59 -7.73
N ASN A 293 -2.89 -21.39 -8.88
CA ASN A 293 -1.53 -21.89 -9.11
C ASN A 293 -0.54 -20.98 -8.37
N ASP A 294 -0.32 -21.27 -7.10
CA ASP A 294 0.63 -20.57 -6.23
C ASP A 294 1.94 -21.38 -6.16
N ALA A 295 3.07 -20.71 -6.25
CA ALA A 295 4.37 -21.37 -6.28
C ALA A 295 4.69 -22.11 -4.95
N ASN A 296 4.31 -21.53 -3.80
CA ASN A 296 4.54 -22.10 -2.47
C ASN A 296 3.34 -21.82 -1.53
N PRO A 297 2.19 -22.46 -1.76
CA PRO A 297 0.99 -22.14 -1.01
C PRO A 297 1.02 -22.74 0.40
N VAL A 298 0.62 -21.95 1.40
CA VAL A 298 0.31 -22.45 2.73
C VAL A 298 -1.19 -22.70 2.84
N LYS A 299 -1.60 -23.96 2.92
CA LYS A 299 -3.02 -24.37 2.95
C LYS A 299 -3.43 -24.72 4.36
N VAL A 300 -4.45 -24.06 4.87
CA VAL A 300 -4.86 -24.17 6.26
C VAL A 300 -6.36 -24.49 6.38
N ASN A 301 -6.69 -25.53 7.12
CA ASN A 301 -8.09 -25.88 7.40
C ASN A 301 -8.70 -25.00 8.50
N ALA A 302 -10.03 -24.89 8.50
CA ALA A 302 -10.76 -24.27 9.60
C ALA A 302 -10.39 -24.91 10.95
N GLY A 303 -10.29 -24.09 12.00
CA GLY A 303 -9.90 -24.51 13.32
C GLY A 303 -8.40 -24.44 13.63
N THR A 304 -7.54 -24.25 12.61
CA THR A 304 -6.13 -23.97 12.85
C THR A 304 -5.96 -22.50 13.23
N GLN A 305 -5.23 -22.24 14.28
CA GLN A 305 -4.99 -20.87 14.71
C GLN A 305 -3.88 -20.23 13.88
N VAL A 306 -4.26 -19.29 13.01
CA VAL A 306 -3.33 -18.49 12.18
C VAL A 306 -3.07 -17.14 12.82
N LEU A 307 -4.12 -16.47 13.25
CA LEU A 307 -4.10 -15.15 13.89
C LEU A 307 -4.53 -15.29 15.36
N VAL A 308 -4.13 -14.35 16.20
CA VAL A 308 -4.48 -14.35 17.64
C VAL A 308 -5.99 -14.37 17.83
N ASN A 309 -6.72 -13.52 17.12
CA ASN A 309 -8.19 -13.47 17.15
C ASN A 309 -8.72 -12.83 15.85
N ALA A 310 -8.77 -13.60 14.80
CA ALA A 310 -9.20 -13.13 13.48
C ALA A 310 -10.61 -12.53 13.49
N GLY A 311 -10.80 -11.40 12.85
CA GLY A 311 -12.11 -10.71 12.78
C GLY A 311 -12.44 -9.85 14.00
N SER A 312 -11.49 -9.61 14.90
CA SER A 312 -11.70 -8.81 16.12
C SER A 312 -11.17 -7.38 16.02
N GLY A 313 -10.88 -6.90 14.81
CA GLY A 313 -10.49 -5.50 14.62
C GLY A 313 -11.60 -4.52 14.99
N PRO A 314 -11.27 -3.25 15.25
CA PRO A 314 -12.26 -2.21 15.57
C PRO A 314 -13.27 -2.04 14.43
N ASP A 315 -14.50 -1.65 14.74
CA ASP A 315 -15.59 -1.57 13.76
C ASP A 315 -16.45 -0.30 13.85
N SER A 316 -16.18 0.62 14.76
CA SER A 316 -16.93 1.86 14.90
C SER A 316 -16.20 2.93 15.73
N VAL A 317 -16.25 4.19 15.28
CA VAL A 317 -15.82 5.34 16.10
C VAL A 317 -16.85 5.63 17.21
N ALA A 318 -18.15 5.56 16.88
CA ALA A 318 -19.22 5.89 17.81
C ALA A 318 -19.22 5.01 19.09
N ASP A 319 -18.85 3.75 18.94
CA ASP A 319 -18.78 2.78 20.02
C ASP A 319 -17.37 2.60 20.58
N ASP A 320 -16.47 3.53 20.32
CA ASP A 320 -15.07 3.43 20.67
C ASP A 320 -14.34 2.24 20.03
N LYS A 321 -14.84 1.78 18.91
CA LYS A 321 -14.36 0.59 18.20
C LYS A 321 -13.56 0.88 16.95
N SER A 322 -13.43 2.15 16.56
CA SER A 322 -12.48 2.55 15.54
C SER A 322 -11.06 2.54 16.08
N ALA A 323 -10.07 2.35 15.22
CA ALA A 323 -8.67 2.49 15.58
C ALA A 323 -8.30 3.89 16.05
N ARG A 324 -9.12 4.90 15.76
CA ARG A 324 -8.89 6.31 16.12
C ARG A 324 -7.49 6.80 15.77
N ARG A 325 -6.97 6.35 14.66
CA ARG A 325 -5.61 6.68 14.23
C ARG A 325 -5.38 8.19 14.04
N HIS A 326 -6.44 8.94 13.79
CA HIS A 326 -6.39 10.40 13.73
C HIS A 326 -6.18 11.06 15.11
N GLU A 327 -6.52 10.37 16.21
CA GLU A 327 -6.30 10.84 17.58
C GLU A 327 -4.98 10.33 18.15
N ASP A 328 -4.68 9.03 17.93
CA ASP A 328 -3.44 8.39 18.36
C ASP A 328 -2.88 7.49 17.24
N PRO A 329 -2.03 8.04 16.38
CA PRO A 329 -1.45 7.28 15.28
C PRO A 329 -0.53 6.13 15.73
N THR A 330 -0.13 6.09 17.00
CA THR A 330 0.72 5.03 17.55
C THR A 330 -0.09 3.87 18.17
N ALA A 331 -1.40 4.01 18.31
CA ALA A 331 -2.26 2.99 18.90
C ALA A 331 -2.42 1.80 17.94
N THR A 332 -1.69 0.72 18.18
CA THR A 332 -1.78 -0.52 17.39
C THR A 332 -2.40 -1.68 18.18
N THR A 333 -2.53 -1.59 19.48
CA THR A 333 -3.03 -2.68 20.35
C THR A 333 -4.46 -3.10 20.03
N VAL A 334 -5.29 -2.20 19.48
CA VAL A 334 -6.65 -2.52 19.03
C VAL A 334 -6.67 -3.51 17.87
N PHE A 335 -5.54 -3.72 17.20
CA PHE A 335 -5.36 -4.67 16.10
C PHE A 335 -4.70 -5.98 16.53
N ASP A 336 -4.38 -6.19 17.83
CA ASP A 336 -3.64 -7.35 18.31
C ASP A 336 -4.25 -8.69 17.89
N GLY A 337 -5.55 -8.74 17.62
CA GLY A 337 -6.20 -9.92 17.06
C GLY A 337 -5.69 -10.35 15.69
N TYR A 338 -5.07 -9.43 14.94
CA TYR A 338 -4.46 -9.70 13.64
C TYR A 338 -2.97 -10.02 13.67
N LYS A 339 -2.34 -10.02 14.85
CA LYS A 339 -1.00 -10.58 15.02
C LYS A 339 -1.02 -12.08 14.76
N LEU A 340 0.11 -12.61 14.33
CA LEU A 340 0.24 -14.06 14.15
C LEU A 340 0.16 -14.78 15.50
N ALA A 341 -0.56 -15.89 15.54
CA ALA A 341 -0.55 -16.77 16.70
C ALA A 341 0.83 -17.41 16.89
N GLU A 342 1.18 -17.81 18.11
CA GLU A 342 2.51 -18.35 18.48
C GLU A 342 3.00 -19.48 17.55
N ASN A 343 2.10 -20.35 17.09
CA ASN A 343 2.44 -21.47 16.21
C ASN A 343 1.77 -21.32 14.82
N SER A 344 1.60 -20.09 14.36
CA SER A 344 0.96 -19.82 13.08
C SER A 344 1.75 -20.42 11.93
N PRO A 345 1.10 -21.10 10.99
CA PRO A 345 1.77 -21.59 9.78
C PRO A 345 2.22 -20.47 8.82
N ALA A 346 1.88 -19.22 9.12
CA ALA A 346 2.35 -18.03 8.40
C ALA A 346 3.76 -17.60 8.81
N ILE A 347 4.23 -18.03 10.00
CA ILE A 347 5.53 -17.66 10.54
C ILE A 347 6.65 -18.22 9.67
N ASN A 348 7.55 -17.34 9.22
CA ASN A 348 8.70 -17.65 8.39
C ASN A 348 8.36 -18.41 7.07
N ALA A 349 7.14 -18.27 6.58
CA ALA A 349 6.66 -18.93 5.37
C ALA A 349 6.61 -18.02 4.14
N GLY A 350 6.86 -16.74 4.30
CA GLY A 350 6.90 -15.77 3.23
C GLY A 350 8.19 -15.82 2.42
N LYS A 351 8.27 -14.93 1.48
CA LYS A 351 9.48 -14.66 0.67
C LYS A 351 9.79 -13.18 0.70
N VAL A 352 11.02 -12.80 0.37
CA VAL A 352 11.34 -11.39 0.10
C VAL A 352 10.60 -10.95 -1.14
N VAL A 353 9.78 -9.92 -1.01
CA VAL A 353 9.15 -9.25 -2.14
C VAL A 353 9.95 -8.01 -2.49
N VAL A 354 10.33 -7.89 -3.75
CA VAL A 354 10.97 -6.68 -4.28
C VAL A 354 9.87 -5.76 -4.79
N ASP A 355 9.73 -4.61 -4.13
CA ASP A 355 8.78 -3.59 -4.58
C ASP A 355 9.19 -3.03 -5.94
N ARG A 356 8.24 -2.95 -6.88
CA ARG A 356 8.51 -2.53 -8.26
C ARG A 356 8.87 -1.06 -8.39
N ASN A 357 8.47 -0.25 -7.41
CA ASN A 357 8.80 1.17 -7.36
C ASN A 357 10.10 1.45 -6.61
N GLY A 358 10.78 0.40 -6.11
CA GLY A 358 12.01 0.52 -5.36
C GLY A 358 11.83 1.10 -3.95
N TYR A 359 10.61 1.13 -3.43
CA TYR A 359 10.37 1.51 -2.04
C TYR A 359 10.89 0.43 -1.10
N THR A 360 11.76 0.81 -0.21
CA THR A 360 12.17 -0.05 0.90
C THR A 360 11.10 -0.01 2.00
N ILE A 361 10.78 -1.19 2.53
CA ILE A 361 9.95 -1.35 3.72
C ILE A 361 10.85 -1.93 4.79
N ASP A 362 10.80 -1.38 5.98
CA ASP A 362 11.61 -1.82 7.11
C ASP A 362 10.78 -2.40 8.27
N HIS A 363 9.47 -2.21 8.24
CA HIS A 363 8.56 -2.67 9.29
C HIS A 363 7.21 -3.16 8.75
N ASP A 364 6.50 -3.92 9.57
CA ASP A 364 5.17 -4.45 9.33
C ASP A 364 4.05 -3.45 9.74
N PHE A 365 2.79 -3.90 9.70
CA PHE A 365 1.63 -3.11 10.13
C PHE A 365 1.71 -2.67 11.60
N PHE A 366 2.37 -3.45 12.46
CA PHE A 366 2.50 -3.21 13.91
C PHE A 366 3.76 -2.44 14.28
N GLY A 367 4.62 -2.14 13.31
CA GLY A 367 5.89 -1.45 13.51
C GLY A 367 7.05 -2.41 13.87
N HIS A 368 6.85 -3.74 13.77
CA HIS A 368 7.93 -4.70 13.97
C HIS A 368 8.83 -4.73 12.73
N LYS A 369 10.14 -4.87 12.96
CA LYS A 369 11.09 -4.95 11.85
C LYS A 369 10.81 -6.19 11.00
N ILE A 370 10.80 -6.01 9.67
CA ILE A 370 10.69 -7.12 8.73
C ILE A 370 11.95 -7.97 8.82
N THR A 371 11.75 -9.27 8.99
CA THR A 371 12.82 -10.23 9.21
C THR A 371 13.50 -10.67 7.92
N ALA A 372 14.60 -11.43 8.06
CA ALA A 372 15.32 -11.98 6.91
C ALA A 372 14.51 -13.07 6.18
N VAL A 373 13.58 -13.71 6.84
CA VAL A 373 12.58 -14.63 6.27
C VAL A 373 11.21 -14.07 6.64
N PRO A 374 10.58 -13.22 5.80
CA PRO A 374 9.34 -12.56 6.16
C PRO A 374 8.21 -13.55 6.42
N GLU A 375 7.27 -13.14 7.23
CA GLU A 375 6.04 -13.85 7.43
C GLU A 375 5.07 -13.66 6.25
N ILE A 376 4.04 -14.50 6.22
CA ILE A 376 2.88 -14.29 5.37
C ILE A 376 1.85 -13.43 6.12
N GLY A 377 1.34 -12.38 5.48
CA GLY A 377 0.37 -11.46 6.08
C GLY A 377 0.95 -10.11 6.47
N ALA A 378 0.16 -9.33 7.20
CA ALA A 378 0.48 -7.95 7.57
C ALA A 378 1.30 -7.83 8.87
N ALA A 379 1.58 -8.94 9.54
CA ALA A 379 2.28 -8.98 10.83
C ALA A 379 3.55 -9.82 10.75
N GLU A 380 4.63 -9.30 11.28
CA GLU A 380 5.85 -10.04 11.58
C GLU A 380 5.79 -10.63 12.99
N SER A 381 6.57 -11.66 13.25
CA SER A 381 6.72 -12.30 14.56
C SER A 381 8.16 -12.15 15.07
N ASP A 382 8.39 -12.46 16.33
CA ASP A 382 9.74 -12.50 16.92
C ASP A 382 10.41 -13.89 16.73
N ALA A 383 9.80 -14.78 15.96
CA ALA A 383 10.32 -16.13 15.77
C ALA A 383 11.50 -16.13 14.78
N VAL A 384 12.65 -16.59 15.25
CA VAL A 384 13.86 -16.75 14.41
C VAL A 384 13.82 -18.11 13.70
N ALA A 385 13.66 -18.06 12.36
CA ALA A 385 13.61 -19.27 11.55
C ALA A 385 15.00 -19.79 11.15
N ALA A 386 15.90 -18.85 10.82
CA ALA A 386 17.25 -19.16 10.35
C ALA A 386 18.16 -17.94 10.55
N LEU A 387 19.47 -18.19 10.73
CA LEU A 387 20.46 -17.12 10.76
C LEU A 387 20.82 -16.69 9.34
N VAL A 388 20.00 -15.81 8.76
CA VAL A 388 20.16 -15.32 7.38
C VAL A 388 20.47 -13.83 7.40
N LEU A 389 21.52 -13.45 6.66
CA LEU A 389 21.88 -12.05 6.42
C LEU A 389 21.30 -11.61 5.08
N ARG A 390 20.67 -10.46 5.04
CA ARG A 390 20.21 -9.79 3.81
C ARG A 390 20.54 -8.31 3.80
N SER A 391 20.52 -7.74 2.63
CA SER A 391 20.67 -6.29 2.46
C SER A 391 19.97 -5.83 1.20
N ASN A 392 19.42 -4.62 1.24
CA ASN A 392 18.91 -3.91 0.06
C ASN A 392 20.00 -3.05 -0.61
N VAL A 393 21.15 -2.94 0.02
CA VAL A 393 22.26 -2.09 -0.41
C VAL A 393 23.45 -2.91 -0.89
N TYR A 394 23.75 -4.00 -0.21
CA TYR A 394 24.86 -4.90 -0.51
C TYR A 394 24.36 -6.17 -1.19
N THR A 395 25.18 -6.77 -2.04
CA THR A 395 24.87 -8.06 -2.65
C THR A 395 25.26 -9.20 -1.71
N VAL A 396 24.27 -10.02 -1.31
CA VAL A 396 24.49 -11.23 -0.51
C VAL A 396 24.22 -12.46 -1.38
N THR A 397 25.23 -13.31 -1.58
CA THR A 397 25.11 -14.55 -2.38
C THR A 397 25.74 -15.71 -1.62
N GLY A 398 24.89 -16.66 -1.19
CA GLY A 398 25.31 -17.70 -0.24
C GLY A 398 25.84 -17.08 1.05
N THR A 399 27.07 -17.40 1.41
CA THR A 399 27.76 -16.80 2.58
C THR A 399 28.73 -15.66 2.20
N ASN A 400 28.60 -15.09 1.02
CA ASN A 400 29.43 -13.97 0.57
C ASN A 400 28.65 -12.66 0.55
N VAL A 401 29.29 -11.59 1.01
CA VAL A 401 28.76 -10.23 0.95
C VAL A 401 29.68 -9.39 0.07
N SER A 402 29.14 -8.75 -0.96
CA SER A 402 29.87 -7.93 -1.91
C SER A 402 29.23 -6.56 -2.13
N ASP A 403 29.85 -5.75 -2.97
CA ASP A 403 29.42 -4.39 -3.31
C ASP A 403 29.39 -3.40 -2.13
N LEU A 404 30.22 -3.65 -1.09
CA LEU A 404 30.40 -2.67 -0.02
C LEU A 404 31.23 -1.48 -0.53
N PRO A 405 30.77 -0.24 -0.33
CA PRO A 405 31.60 0.96 -0.54
C PRO A 405 32.86 0.94 0.33
N LYS A 406 33.97 1.48 -0.17
CA LYS A 406 35.30 1.43 0.50
C LYS A 406 35.35 1.95 1.94
N ASN A 407 34.49 2.89 2.27
CA ASN A 407 34.43 3.54 3.58
C ASN A 407 33.24 3.10 4.42
N THR A 408 32.63 1.96 4.12
CA THR A 408 31.51 1.44 4.92
C THR A 408 31.98 1.16 6.34
N THR A 409 31.46 1.90 7.30
CA THR A 409 31.70 1.64 8.72
C THR A 409 30.87 0.47 9.22
N VAL A 410 31.20 -0.08 10.40
CA VAL A 410 30.36 -1.10 11.05
C VAL A 410 28.95 -0.57 11.29
N GLU A 411 28.81 0.68 11.71
CA GLU A 411 27.51 1.33 11.93
C GLU A 411 26.72 1.42 10.62
N ASP A 412 27.33 1.88 9.53
CA ASP A 412 26.71 1.92 8.19
C ASP A 412 26.31 0.53 7.72
N PHE A 413 27.17 -0.46 7.97
CA PHE A 413 26.88 -1.85 7.60
C PHE A 413 25.66 -2.38 8.34
N LEU A 414 25.62 -2.23 9.66
CA LEU A 414 24.51 -2.72 10.50
C LEU A 414 23.19 -2.01 10.18
N ASN A 415 23.21 -0.75 9.78
CA ASN A 415 22.02 0.00 9.36
C ASN A 415 21.49 -0.43 7.97
N ASN A 416 22.30 -1.13 7.17
CA ASN A 416 21.97 -1.54 5.82
C ASN A 416 21.86 -3.06 5.63
N VAL A 417 21.87 -3.82 6.72
CA VAL A 417 21.61 -5.27 6.70
C VAL A 417 20.33 -5.60 7.46
N ILE A 418 19.72 -6.70 7.07
CA ILE A 418 18.47 -7.21 7.64
C ILE A 418 18.77 -8.59 8.22
N VAL A 419 18.46 -8.74 9.48
CA VAL A 419 18.49 -10.02 10.22
C VAL A 419 17.26 -10.10 11.13
N ASP A 420 16.91 -11.29 11.57
CA ASP A 420 15.77 -11.49 12.47
C ASP A 420 16.00 -10.80 13.84
N THR A 421 14.90 -10.44 14.49
CA THR A 421 14.93 -9.82 15.82
C THR A 421 15.62 -10.75 16.82
N GLY A 422 16.53 -10.19 17.62
CA GLY A 422 17.30 -10.95 18.62
C GLY A 422 18.56 -11.63 18.07
N VAL A 423 18.77 -11.66 16.76
CA VAL A 423 20.03 -12.15 16.16
C VAL A 423 21.16 -11.15 16.45
N THR A 424 22.25 -11.66 17.03
CA THR A 424 23.45 -10.87 17.25
C THR A 424 24.34 -10.93 16.01
N VAL A 425 24.78 -9.76 15.53
CA VAL A 425 25.73 -9.63 14.41
C VAL A 425 27.08 -9.22 14.94
N THR A 426 28.09 -10.04 14.73
CA THR A 426 29.49 -9.77 15.10
C THR A 426 30.35 -9.67 13.86
N ILE A 427 31.12 -8.58 13.72
CA ILE A 427 31.99 -8.34 12.57
C ILE A 427 33.45 -8.38 13.02
N LYS A 428 34.30 -9.14 12.33
CA LYS A 428 35.71 -9.28 12.67
C LYS A 428 36.64 -9.14 11.46
N GLU A 429 37.82 -8.58 11.67
CA GLU A 429 38.96 -8.63 10.75
C GLU A 429 40.05 -9.52 11.41
N GLY A 430 40.23 -10.75 10.95
CA GLY A 430 41.00 -11.76 11.66
C GLY A 430 40.35 -12.07 13.03
N GLU A 431 41.13 -11.94 14.12
CA GLU A 431 40.61 -12.13 15.48
C GLU A 431 40.07 -10.83 16.13
N THR A 432 40.21 -9.70 15.47
CA THR A 432 39.81 -8.38 16.01
C THR A 432 38.35 -8.09 15.67
N GLU A 433 37.55 -7.86 16.71
CA GLU A 433 36.14 -7.40 16.53
C GLU A 433 36.13 -5.93 16.15
N LEU A 434 35.42 -5.60 15.06
CA LEU A 434 35.19 -4.24 14.58
C LEU A 434 33.94 -3.64 15.19
N LYS A 435 33.94 -2.33 15.49
CA LYS A 435 32.80 -1.62 16.13
C LYS A 435 32.67 -0.17 15.64
N GLY A 436 31.45 0.32 15.64
CA GLY A 436 31.12 1.72 15.40
C GLY A 436 31.69 2.24 14.08
N THR A 437 32.72 3.10 14.16
CA THR A 437 33.34 3.76 13.01
C THR A 437 34.47 2.98 12.34
N ASP A 438 34.77 1.75 12.81
CA ASP A 438 35.74 0.88 12.14
C ASP A 438 35.27 0.54 10.72
N ILE A 439 36.20 0.45 9.77
CA ILE A 439 35.86 0.19 8.38
C ILE A 439 35.78 -1.32 8.10
N VAL A 440 34.68 -1.76 7.52
CA VAL A 440 34.49 -3.14 7.08
C VAL A 440 35.16 -3.36 5.72
N LYS A 441 36.20 -4.18 5.68
CA LYS A 441 37.02 -4.44 4.48
C LYS A 441 36.79 -5.83 3.90
N GLY A 442 37.27 -6.02 2.66
CA GLY A 442 37.32 -7.36 2.05
C GLY A 442 38.14 -8.34 2.93
N GLY A 443 37.61 -9.52 3.16
CA GLY A 443 38.15 -10.53 4.07
C GLY A 443 37.57 -10.45 5.51
N ALA A 444 36.83 -9.40 5.86
CA ALA A 444 36.11 -9.35 7.14
C ALA A 444 35.05 -10.47 7.19
N THR A 445 34.84 -11.02 8.39
CA THR A 445 33.81 -12.03 8.67
C THR A 445 32.65 -11.39 9.43
N ILE A 446 31.43 -11.80 9.09
CA ILE A 446 30.20 -11.37 9.71
C ILE A 446 29.52 -12.62 10.27
N THR A 447 29.50 -12.76 11.59
CA THR A 447 28.89 -13.93 12.24
C THR A 447 27.54 -13.55 12.82
N LEU A 448 26.51 -14.29 12.43
CA LEU A 448 25.19 -14.26 13.03
C LEU A 448 25.10 -15.30 14.12
N SER A 449 24.59 -14.93 15.28
CA SER A 449 24.34 -15.84 16.40
C SER A 449 23.01 -15.56 17.10
N TYR A 450 22.36 -16.64 17.53
CA TYR A 450 21.15 -16.63 18.35
C TYR A 450 21.19 -17.78 19.33
N GLU A 451 20.64 -17.59 20.53
CA GLU A 451 20.67 -18.60 21.58
C GLU A 451 19.98 -19.90 21.11
N GLY A 452 20.67 -21.02 21.24
CA GLY A 452 20.15 -22.34 20.83
C GLY A 452 20.33 -22.69 19.35
N MET A 453 20.90 -21.81 18.51
CA MET A 453 21.18 -22.06 17.10
C MET A 453 22.68 -22.12 16.80
N GLU A 454 23.05 -22.92 15.79
CA GLU A 454 24.42 -22.92 15.25
C GLU A 454 24.69 -21.63 14.50
N SER A 455 25.79 -20.92 14.85
CA SER A 455 26.14 -19.64 14.24
C SER A 455 26.46 -19.77 12.75
N VAL A 456 26.07 -18.78 11.96
CA VAL A 456 26.35 -18.69 10.52
C VAL A 456 27.33 -17.55 10.25
N THR A 457 28.38 -17.81 9.47
CA THR A 457 29.39 -16.80 9.15
C THR A 457 29.39 -16.48 7.65
N TYR A 458 29.34 -15.19 7.36
CA TYR A 458 29.48 -14.62 6.04
C TYR A 458 30.86 -13.98 5.89
N THR A 459 31.35 -13.85 4.65
CA THR A 459 32.63 -13.23 4.34
C THR A 459 32.44 -12.06 3.37
N VAL A 460 33.05 -10.92 3.66
CA VAL A 460 33.12 -9.80 2.73
C VAL A 460 34.16 -10.12 1.65
N VAL A 461 33.71 -10.33 0.39
CA VAL A 461 34.59 -10.79 -0.70
C VAL A 461 35.25 -9.69 -1.50
N ALA A 462 34.62 -8.50 -1.57
CA ALA A 462 35.22 -7.33 -2.21
C ALA A 462 34.54 -6.05 -1.71
N SER A 463 35.30 -4.96 -1.63
CA SER A 463 34.72 -3.61 -1.53
C SER A 463 34.57 -3.02 -2.93
N SER A 464 33.43 -2.44 -3.27
CA SER A 464 33.25 -1.78 -4.55
C SER A 464 33.83 -0.34 -4.52
N ASP A 465 34.24 0.15 -5.68
CA ASP A 465 34.59 1.57 -5.84
C ASP A 465 33.33 2.43 -6.09
N LYS A 466 32.14 1.82 -5.97
CA LYS A 466 30.88 2.54 -6.15
C LYS A 466 30.68 3.49 -4.98
N GLU A 467 30.44 4.75 -5.28
CA GLU A 467 29.91 5.69 -4.31
C GLU A 467 28.51 5.23 -3.86
N LEU A 468 28.21 5.40 -2.57
CA LEU A 468 26.86 5.22 -2.06
C LEU A 468 25.91 6.14 -2.84
N LYS A 469 25.15 5.58 -3.74
CA LYS A 469 24.01 6.26 -4.35
C LYS A 469 22.79 5.88 -3.57
N GLY A 470 22.39 6.73 -2.63
CA GLY A 470 21.11 6.57 -1.94
C GLY A 470 19.96 6.75 -2.92
N CYS A 471 18.95 5.89 -2.83
CA CYS A 471 17.75 5.98 -3.65
C CYS A 471 16.93 7.25 -3.39
N PHE A 472 17.24 8.02 -2.35
CA PHE A 472 16.46 9.15 -1.86
C PHE A 472 17.24 10.42 -1.53
N TYR A 473 18.51 10.52 -1.90
CA TYR A 473 19.29 11.76 -1.69
C TYR A 473 20.32 11.96 -2.80
N GLU A 474 20.50 13.20 -3.18
CA GLU A 474 21.56 13.61 -4.09
C GLU A 474 22.80 13.95 -3.28
N VAL A 475 23.90 13.24 -3.52
CA VAL A 475 25.20 13.56 -2.93
C VAL A 475 25.93 14.50 -3.87
N LYS A 476 26.17 15.73 -3.44
CA LYS A 476 26.94 16.71 -4.19
C LYS A 476 28.15 17.14 -3.37
N GLY A 477 29.30 16.53 -3.65
CA GLY A 477 30.50 16.70 -2.84
C GLY A 477 30.37 16.06 -1.46
N THR A 478 30.48 16.85 -0.40
CA THR A 478 30.31 16.42 1.01
C THR A 478 28.93 16.74 1.56
N GLU A 479 28.01 17.27 0.74
CA GLU A 479 26.65 17.59 1.14
C GLU A 479 25.68 16.51 0.67
N VAL A 480 24.89 16.01 1.61
CA VAL A 480 23.75 15.12 1.35
C VAL A 480 22.49 16.00 1.35
N ARG A 481 21.79 16.04 0.22
CA ARG A 481 20.51 16.72 0.11
C ARG A 481 19.39 15.66 0.05
N VAL A 482 18.51 15.73 1.03
CA VAL A 482 17.24 14.99 1.00
C VAL A 482 16.32 15.79 0.07
N PRO A 483 15.73 15.17 -0.99
CA PRO A 483 14.84 15.84 -1.90
C PRO A 483 13.52 16.28 -1.24
#